data_81940b3268f16ab28f869ee9ec9b319f
#
_entry.id   81940b3268f16ab28f869ee9ec9b319f
#
_cell.length_a   1.000
_cell.length_b   1.000
_cell.length_c   1.000
_cell.angle_alpha   90.00
_cell.angle_beta   90.00
_cell.angle_gamma   90.00
#
_symmetry.space_group_name_H-M   'P 1'
#
loop_
_entity.id
_entity.type
_entity.pdbx_description
1 polymer ?
#
loop_
_entity_poly.entity_id
_entity_poly.type
_entity_poly.pdbx_seq_one_letter_code
_entity_poly.pdbx_strand_id
1 'polypeptide(L)'
;RGIYVVPCTGRIWSGVPEFLRTLPGIQYAITTNGAIVEDVEKHKILDERKLSCAQAIEILELAEKFRTMYDAYVDGYAYGERRFLEHMDEYAIPDTIQNMIHQTRREVPDVIQKVRDTGLPVEKINYFFGDQQERARARRELQERGDVIVSSSLDNNLEINGPGASKGEGLLRLASMLGIRREETMAFGDGNNDASMIRDAGIGVVME
;
A
#
# COMPACT_ATOMS: atom_id res chain seq x y z
N ARG A 1 -19.07 19.21 -13.37
CA ARG A 1 -20.36 18.49 -13.19
C ARG A 1 -20.49 17.86 -11.79
N GLY A 2 -19.64 18.23 -10.82
CA GLY A 2 -19.75 17.74 -9.45
C GLY A 2 -19.32 16.27 -9.25
N ILE A 3 -18.49 15.71 -10.14
CA ILE A 3 -17.92 14.36 -9.99
C ILE A 3 -16.44 14.51 -9.66
N TYR A 4 -16.00 13.86 -8.59
CA TYR A 4 -14.60 13.71 -8.27
C TYR A 4 -14.06 12.43 -8.90
N VAL A 5 -12.90 12.54 -9.56
CA VAL A 5 -12.11 11.39 -10.02
C VAL A 5 -10.94 11.24 -9.06
N VAL A 6 -10.85 10.09 -8.41
CA VAL A 6 -9.92 9.86 -7.31
C VAL A 6 -9.05 8.65 -7.61
N PRO A 7 -7.74 8.81 -7.84
CA PRO A 7 -6.81 7.68 -7.87
C PRO A 7 -6.82 6.95 -6.54
N CYS A 8 -7.03 5.61 -6.57
CA CYS A 8 -6.99 4.74 -5.41
C CYS A 8 -5.95 3.64 -5.64
N THR A 9 -4.80 3.71 -4.96
CA THR A 9 -3.61 2.93 -5.31
C THR A 9 -2.86 2.39 -4.10
N GLY A 10 -2.12 1.27 -4.27
CA GLY A 10 -1.13 0.79 -3.31
C GLY A 10 0.20 1.57 -3.32
N ARG A 11 0.38 2.52 -4.24
CA ARG A 11 1.58 3.38 -4.32
C ARG A 11 1.48 4.55 -3.36
N ILE A 12 2.63 5.13 -2.99
CA ILE A 12 2.71 6.49 -2.44
C ILE A 12 2.40 7.51 -3.55
N TRP A 13 1.97 8.72 -3.21
CA TRP A 13 1.61 9.72 -4.22
C TRP A 13 2.75 10.03 -5.18
N SER A 14 3.99 10.17 -4.68
CA SER A 14 5.17 10.39 -5.52
C SER A 14 5.47 9.25 -6.50
N GLY A 15 5.01 8.03 -6.21
CA GLY A 15 5.12 6.84 -7.07
C GLY A 15 3.97 6.66 -8.06
N VAL A 16 2.96 7.53 -8.04
CA VAL A 16 1.90 7.56 -9.06
C VAL A 16 2.48 8.16 -10.34
N PRO A 17 2.18 7.60 -11.54
CA PRO A 17 2.67 8.15 -12.80
C PRO A 17 2.39 9.64 -12.95
N GLU A 18 3.36 10.40 -13.47
CA GLU A 18 3.29 11.86 -13.56
C GLU A 18 2.06 12.34 -14.32
N PHE A 19 1.70 11.66 -15.42
CA PHE A 19 0.54 12.04 -16.22
C PHE A 19 -0.78 11.99 -15.43
N LEU A 20 -0.90 11.09 -14.42
CA LEU A 20 -2.05 11.05 -13.52
C LEU A 20 -1.98 12.14 -12.46
N ARG A 21 -0.77 12.40 -11.92
CA ARG A 21 -0.57 13.43 -10.89
C ARG A 21 -0.79 14.85 -11.41
N THR A 22 -0.60 15.05 -12.71
CA THR A 22 -0.75 16.35 -13.39
C THR A 22 -2.07 16.48 -14.15
N LEU A 23 -2.93 15.44 -14.11
CA LEU A 23 -4.22 15.47 -14.81
C LEU A 23 -5.16 16.50 -14.15
N PRO A 24 -5.67 17.48 -14.91
CA PRO A 24 -6.59 18.47 -14.37
C PRO A 24 -7.85 17.82 -13.77
N GLY A 25 -8.23 18.25 -12.57
CA GLY A 25 -9.42 17.77 -11.86
C GLY A 25 -9.16 16.60 -10.90
N ILE A 26 -7.92 16.14 -10.76
CA ILE A 26 -7.51 15.23 -9.67
C ILE A 26 -7.17 16.07 -8.45
N GLN A 27 -8.16 16.25 -7.56
CA GLN A 27 -7.98 16.98 -6.32
C GLN A 27 -7.64 16.07 -5.13
N TYR A 28 -8.16 14.86 -5.10
CA TYR A 28 -7.98 13.91 -3.99
C TYR A 28 -7.31 12.64 -4.47
N ALA A 29 -6.60 11.98 -3.58
CA ALA A 29 -6.03 10.65 -3.79
C ALA A 29 -6.18 9.77 -2.55
N ILE A 30 -6.31 8.47 -2.78
CA ILE A 30 -6.25 7.43 -1.76
C ILE A 30 -5.01 6.60 -2.09
N THR A 31 -3.99 6.65 -1.23
CA THR A 31 -2.68 6.05 -1.50
C THR A 31 -2.31 5.00 -0.44
N THR A 32 -1.25 4.23 -0.70
CA THR A 32 -0.79 3.14 0.18
C THR A 32 -1.91 2.21 0.67
N ASN A 33 -2.80 1.78 -0.28
CA ASN A 33 -3.98 0.94 -0.02
C ASN A 33 -5.00 1.55 0.94
N GLY A 34 -5.13 2.87 0.98
CA GLY A 34 -6.04 3.55 1.89
C GLY A 34 -5.43 3.91 3.24
N ALA A 35 -4.12 3.71 3.43
CA ALA A 35 -3.43 4.21 4.60
C ALA A 35 -3.39 5.74 4.63
N ILE A 36 -3.37 6.38 3.47
CA ILE A 36 -3.39 7.84 3.33
C ILE A 36 -4.57 8.27 2.45
N VAL A 37 -5.32 9.25 2.92
CA VAL A 37 -6.31 10.00 2.15
C VAL A 37 -5.86 11.46 2.12
N GLU A 38 -5.69 12.04 0.94
CA GLU A 38 -5.06 13.37 0.80
C GLU A 38 -5.77 14.27 -0.21
N ASP A 39 -5.74 15.57 0.04
CA ASP A 39 -6.02 16.64 -0.93
C ASP A 39 -4.68 16.99 -1.60
N VAL A 40 -4.49 16.50 -2.82
CA VAL A 40 -3.22 16.62 -3.53
C VAL A 40 -3.00 18.02 -4.11
N GLU A 41 -4.06 18.78 -4.35
CA GLU A 41 -3.96 20.18 -4.78
C GLU A 41 -3.48 21.08 -3.64
N LYS A 42 -3.92 20.80 -2.40
CA LYS A 42 -3.53 21.57 -1.21
C LYS A 42 -2.33 20.97 -0.48
N HIS A 43 -1.79 19.86 -0.95
CA HIS A 43 -0.71 19.11 -0.27
C HIS A 43 -1.04 18.81 1.19
N LYS A 44 -2.26 18.33 1.45
CA LYS A 44 -2.76 18.12 2.81
C LYS A 44 -3.25 16.69 3.00
N ILE A 45 -2.71 16.00 4.01
CA ILE A 45 -3.26 14.73 4.49
C ILE A 45 -4.59 15.03 5.19
N LEU A 46 -5.66 14.38 4.75
CA LEU A 46 -7.01 14.50 5.31
C LEU A 46 -7.28 13.43 6.36
N ASP A 47 -6.78 12.22 6.15
CA ASP A 47 -6.86 11.10 7.09
C ASP A 47 -5.72 10.13 6.85
N GLU A 48 -5.28 9.47 7.93
CA GLU A 48 -4.24 8.45 7.87
C GLU A 48 -4.53 7.27 8.79
N ARG A 49 -4.18 6.06 8.32
CA ARG A 49 -4.30 4.78 9.04
C ARG A 49 -2.99 4.02 8.88
N LYS A 50 -2.09 4.20 9.81
CA LYS A 50 -0.73 3.68 9.78
C LYS A 50 -0.51 2.62 10.85
N LEU A 51 0.46 1.75 10.63
CA LEU A 51 1.05 0.92 11.68
C LEU A 51 1.83 1.82 12.63
N SER A 52 1.73 1.62 13.93
CA SER A 52 2.68 2.24 14.85
C SER A 52 4.11 1.77 14.54
N CYS A 53 5.12 2.57 14.91
CA CYS A 53 6.52 2.17 14.74
C CYS A 53 6.82 0.80 15.38
N ALA A 54 6.28 0.54 16.58
CA ALA A 54 6.46 -0.73 17.28
C ALA A 54 5.84 -1.91 16.52
N GLN A 55 4.58 -1.79 16.05
CA GLN A 55 3.93 -2.82 15.24
C GLN A 55 4.71 -3.08 13.94
N ALA A 56 5.20 -2.03 13.29
CA ALA A 56 5.96 -2.16 12.05
C ALA A 56 7.27 -2.91 12.26
N ILE A 57 8.00 -2.64 13.35
CA ILE A 57 9.22 -3.38 13.71
C ILE A 57 8.90 -4.86 13.94
N GLU A 58 7.87 -5.18 14.73
CA GLU A 58 7.46 -6.57 14.97
C GLU A 58 7.12 -7.31 13.66
N ILE A 59 6.44 -6.63 12.72
CA ILE A 59 6.09 -7.20 11.41
C ILE A 59 7.36 -7.41 10.57
N LEU A 60 8.28 -6.46 10.53
CA LEU A 60 9.54 -6.58 9.81
C LEU A 60 10.44 -7.67 10.41
N GLU A 61 10.52 -7.77 11.74
CA GLU A 61 11.22 -8.88 12.44
C GLU A 61 10.56 -10.23 12.18
N LEU A 62 9.24 -10.27 12.02
CA LEU A 62 8.52 -11.49 11.61
C LEU A 62 8.95 -11.95 10.20
N ALA A 63 9.24 -11.01 9.28
CA ALA A 63 9.71 -11.34 7.94
C ALA A 63 10.98 -12.20 7.94
N GLU A 64 11.88 -12.00 8.91
CA GLU A 64 13.13 -12.75 9.03
C GLU A 64 12.94 -14.26 9.28
N LYS A 65 11.71 -14.70 9.63
CA LYS A 65 11.37 -16.13 9.75
C LYS A 65 11.09 -16.81 8.40
N PHE A 66 11.00 -16.03 7.33
CA PHE A 66 10.66 -16.49 6.00
C PHE A 66 11.76 -16.15 5.00
N ARG A 67 11.85 -16.91 3.91
CA ARG A 67 12.64 -16.50 2.76
C ARG A 67 11.86 -15.47 1.95
N THR A 68 11.94 -14.21 2.37
CA THR A 68 11.21 -13.09 1.77
C THR A 68 12.09 -11.85 1.65
N MET A 69 11.92 -11.10 0.55
CA MET A 69 12.33 -9.70 0.48
C MET A 69 11.25 -8.85 1.13
N TYR A 70 11.63 -7.77 1.81
CA TYR A 70 10.67 -6.81 2.36
C TYR A 70 11.12 -5.36 2.14
N ASP A 71 10.15 -4.46 2.13
CA ASP A 71 10.33 -3.01 2.14
C ASP A 71 9.30 -2.33 3.06
N ALA A 72 9.58 -1.11 3.47
CA ALA A 72 8.69 -0.32 4.33
C ALA A 72 8.48 1.09 3.79
N TYR A 73 7.26 1.61 3.99
CA TYR A 73 6.84 2.94 3.57
C TYR A 73 6.66 3.84 4.78
N VAL A 74 7.51 4.86 4.89
CA VAL A 74 7.56 5.78 6.03
C VAL A 74 7.66 7.20 5.50
N ASP A 75 6.77 8.07 5.98
CA ASP A 75 6.77 9.51 5.68
C ASP A 75 6.80 9.81 4.17
N GLY A 76 5.98 9.08 3.39
CA GLY A 76 5.88 9.23 1.93
C GLY A 76 7.07 8.70 1.13
N TYR A 77 7.98 7.93 1.75
CA TYR A 77 9.11 7.28 1.10
C TYR A 77 9.08 5.76 1.30
N ALA A 78 9.50 5.02 0.29
CA ALA A 78 9.70 3.59 0.39
C ALA A 78 11.19 3.28 0.58
N TYR A 79 11.54 2.40 1.53
CA TYR A 79 12.88 1.99 1.86
C TYR A 79 13.07 0.50 1.60
N GLY A 80 14.17 0.14 0.93
CA GLY A 80 14.56 -1.24 0.65
C GLY A 80 16.03 -1.48 0.94
N GLU A 81 16.40 -2.71 1.27
CA GLU A 81 17.79 -3.08 1.54
C GLU A 81 18.52 -3.50 0.27
N ARG A 82 19.81 -3.12 0.15
CA ARG A 82 20.66 -3.48 -0.98
C ARG A 82 20.65 -4.98 -1.23
N ARG A 83 20.77 -5.81 -0.19
CA ARG A 83 20.80 -7.27 -0.29
C ARG A 83 19.58 -7.86 -1.00
N PHE A 84 18.43 -7.18 -0.94
CA PHE A 84 17.21 -7.57 -1.64
C PHE A 84 17.14 -6.97 -3.04
N LEU A 85 17.51 -5.69 -3.17
CA LEU A 85 17.42 -4.97 -4.44
C LEU A 85 18.35 -5.53 -5.51
N GLU A 86 19.49 -6.12 -5.12
CA GLU A 86 20.44 -6.77 -6.03
C GLU A 86 20.03 -8.19 -6.42
N HIS A 87 19.03 -8.80 -5.74
CA HIS A 87 18.63 -10.21 -5.90
C HIS A 87 17.11 -10.41 -6.04
N MET A 88 16.42 -9.45 -6.66
CA MET A 88 14.95 -9.48 -6.78
C MET A 88 14.42 -10.68 -7.58
N ASP A 89 15.24 -11.28 -8.44
CA ASP A 89 14.91 -12.50 -9.19
C ASP A 89 14.61 -13.69 -8.27
N GLU A 90 15.28 -13.78 -7.11
CA GLU A 90 15.05 -14.85 -6.13
C GLU A 90 13.64 -14.82 -5.55
N TYR A 91 12.95 -13.67 -5.65
CA TYR A 91 11.61 -13.44 -5.13
C TYR A 91 10.54 -13.41 -6.24
N ALA A 92 10.89 -13.91 -7.44
CA ALA A 92 10.00 -13.99 -8.60
C ALA A 92 9.34 -12.64 -8.96
N ILE A 93 10.06 -11.52 -8.78
CA ILE A 93 9.58 -10.18 -9.10
C ILE A 93 9.78 -9.93 -10.60
N PRO A 94 8.71 -9.64 -11.38
CA PRO A 94 8.83 -9.35 -12.82
C PRO A 94 9.72 -8.15 -13.11
N ASP A 95 10.48 -8.15 -14.21
CA ASP A 95 11.43 -7.08 -14.59
C ASP A 95 10.80 -5.68 -14.57
N THR A 96 9.55 -5.57 -15.04
CA THR A 96 8.82 -4.30 -15.04
C THR A 96 8.59 -3.77 -13.62
N ILE A 97 8.39 -4.66 -12.67
CA ILE A 97 8.20 -4.33 -11.25
C ILE A 97 9.55 -4.06 -10.60
N GLN A 98 10.62 -4.82 -10.93
CA GLN A 98 11.99 -4.56 -10.45
C GLN A 98 12.43 -3.15 -10.83
N ASN A 99 12.22 -2.75 -12.08
CA ASN A 99 12.54 -1.40 -12.56
C ASN A 99 11.78 -0.32 -11.75
N MET A 100 10.50 -0.54 -11.46
CA MET A 100 9.71 0.37 -10.62
C MET A 100 10.23 0.42 -9.18
N ILE A 101 10.62 -0.72 -8.61
CA ILE A 101 11.20 -0.82 -7.27
C ILE A 101 12.50 -0.02 -7.21
N HIS A 102 13.43 -0.22 -8.14
CA HIS A 102 14.69 0.53 -8.22
C HIS A 102 14.48 2.05 -8.33
N GLN A 103 13.46 2.49 -9.05
CA GLN A 103 13.17 3.92 -9.22
C GLN A 103 12.50 4.56 -8.00
N THR A 104 11.85 3.76 -7.16
CA THR A 104 10.99 4.29 -6.10
C THR A 104 11.48 3.97 -4.69
N ARG A 105 12.40 3.01 -4.50
CA ARG A 105 12.96 2.68 -3.18
C ARG A 105 14.23 3.49 -2.92
N ARG A 106 14.30 4.04 -1.72
CA ARG A 106 15.53 4.57 -1.15
C ARG A 106 16.30 3.41 -0.53
N GLU A 107 17.49 3.18 -1.02
CA GLU A 107 18.34 2.14 -0.48
C GLU A 107 18.83 2.49 0.92
N VAL A 108 18.72 1.50 1.82
CA VAL A 108 19.24 1.58 3.19
C VAL A 108 19.96 0.27 3.54
N PRO A 109 20.93 0.30 4.49
CA PRO A 109 21.60 -0.91 4.93
C PRO A 109 20.66 -1.90 5.64
N ASP A 110 19.66 -1.39 6.39
CA ASP A 110 18.75 -2.14 7.24
C ASP A 110 17.42 -1.37 7.35
N VAL A 111 16.35 -1.96 6.86
CA VAL A 111 15.01 -1.34 6.88
C VAL A 111 14.44 -1.30 8.30
N ILE A 112 14.70 -2.34 9.12
CA ILE A 112 14.22 -2.40 10.51
C ILE A 112 14.87 -1.29 11.32
N GLN A 113 16.19 -1.15 11.18
CA GLN A 113 16.92 -0.08 11.87
C GLN A 113 16.46 1.30 11.36
N LYS A 114 16.22 1.45 10.04
CA LYS A 114 15.69 2.70 9.49
C LYS A 114 14.33 3.08 10.09
N VAL A 115 13.40 2.13 10.21
CA VAL A 115 12.10 2.36 10.85
C VAL A 115 12.28 2.76 12.32
N ARG A 116 13.16 2.05 13.04
CA ARG A 116 13.49 2.33 14.45
C ARG A 116 14.06 3.74 14.63
N ASP A 117 14.99 4.15 13.77
CA ASP A 117 15.64 5.46 13.84
C ASP A 117 14.67 6.62 13.55
N THR A 118 13.68 6.41 12.68
CA THR A 118 12.66 7.44 12.41
C THR A 118 11.71 7.60 13.60
N GLY A 119 11.38 6.52 14.29
CA GLY A 119 10.32 6.49 15.32
C GLY A 119 8.92 6.78 14.77
N LEU A 120 8.78 6.95 13.45
CA LEU A 120 7.52 7.36 12.82
C LEU A 120 6.61 6.15 12.53
N PRO A 121 5.29 6.36 12.44
CA PRO A 121 4.35 5.36 11.96
C PRO A 121 4.63 4.96 10.50
N VAL A 122 4.34 3.70 10.17
CA VAL A 122 4.59 3.09 8.87
C VAL A 122 3.28 2.96 8.08
N GLU A 123 3.28 3.42 6.85
CA GLU A 123 2.10 3.44 5.98
C GLU A 123 1.78 2.05 5.43
N LYS A 124 2.82 1.32 5.03
CA LYS A 124 2.73 -0.02 4.44
C LYS A 124 4.05 -0.76 4.56
N ILE A 125 3.96 -2.08 4.67
CA ILE A 125 5.08 -3.01 4.50
C ILE A 125 4.73 -3.95 3.36
N ASN A 126 5.68 -4.26 2.46
CA ASN A 126 5.55 -5.33 1.49
C ASN A 126 6.47 -6.49 1.86
N TYR A 127 5.99 -7.71 1.59
CA TYR A 127 6.80 -8.92 1.51
C TYR A 127 6.70 -9.47 0.10
N PHE A 128 7.81 -9.94 -0.47
CA PHE A 128 7.88 -10.59 -1.77
C PHE A 128 8.51 -11.97 -1.64
N PHE A 129 7.93 -12.96 -2.31
CA PHE A 129 8.27 -14.37 -2.14
C PHE A 129 8.59 -15.03 -3.49
N GLY A 130 9.68 -15.80 -3.52
CA GLY A 130 9.93 -16.75 -4.61
C GLY A 130 9.16 -18.07 -4.41
N ASP A 131 8.72 -18.38 -3.19
CA ASP A 131 8.02 -19.61 -2.81
C ASP A 131 6.60 -19.31 -2.32
N GLN A 132 5.60 -19.92 -3.00
CA GLN A 132 4.18 -19.75 -2.66
C GLN A 132 3.78 -20.43 -1.33
N GLN A 133 4.51 -21.44 -0.87
CA GLN A 133 4.23 -22.07 0.44
C GLN A 133 4.68 -21.15 1.57
N GLU A 134 5.87 -20.55 1.45
CA GLU A 134 6.35 -19.53 2.40
C GLU A 134 5.40 -18.31 2.43
N ARG A 135 4.96 -17.84 1.26
CA ARG A 135 3.96 -16.76 1.16
C ARG A 135 2.66 -17.10 1.90
N ALA A 136 2.12 -18.30 1.66
CA ALA A 136 0.88 -18.75 2.31
C ALA A 136 1.04 -18.89 3.83
N ARG A 137 2.21 -19.34 4.30
CA ARG A 137 2.55 -19.45 5.71
C ARG A 137 2.64 -18.05 6.36
N ALA A 138 3.37 -17.13 5.73
CA ALA A 138 3.48 -15.75 6.21
C ALA A 138 2.11 -15.05 6.26
N ARG A 139 1.26 -15.26 5.24
CA ARG A 139 -0.10 -14.70 5.22
C ARG A 139 -0.92 -15.18 6.42
N ARG A 140 -0.86 -16.47 6.77
CA ARG A 140 -1.59 -17.00 7.94
C ARG A 140 -1.09 -16.36 9.23
N GLU A 141 0.23 -16.34 9.46
CA GLU A 141 0.81 -15.74 10.68
C GLU A 141 0.46 -14.26 10.82
N LEU A 142 0.46 -13.51 9.70
CA LEU A 142 0.06 -12.10 9.70
C LEU A 142 -1.45 -11.93 9.98
N GLN A 143 -2.30 -12.80 9.43
CA GLN A 143 -3.75 -12.75 9.66
C GLN A 143 -4.14 -13.13 11.10
N GLU A 144 -3.42 -14.09 11.71
CA GLU A 144 -3.61 -14.51 13.10
C GLU A 144 -3.30 -13.41 14.11
N ARG A 145 -2.48 -12.41 13.74
CA ARG A 145 -2.25 -11.22 14.59
C ARG A 145 -3.54 -10.44 14.85
N GLY A 146 -4.43 -10.33 13.88
CA GLY A 146 -5.71 -9.62 14.02
C GLY A 146 -5.60 -8.08 14.08
N ASP A 147 -4.40 -7.52 14.09
CA ASP A 147 -4.11 -6.09 14.21
C ASP A 147 -3.58 -5.45 12.91
N VAL A 148 -3.68 -6.17 11.79
CA VAL A 148 -3.23 -5.73 10.46
C VAL A 148 -4.22 -6.10 9.37
N ILE A 149 -4.16 -5.39 8.25
CA ILE A 149 -4.83 -5.76 7.00
C ILE A 149 -3.77 -6.33 6.05
N VAL A 150 -4.02 -7.53 5.54
CA VAL A 150 -3.13 -8.22 4.60
C VAL A 150 -3.83 -8.35 3.25
N SER A 151 -3.30 -7.67 2.24
CA SER A 151 -3.73 -7.75 0.85
C SER A 151 -2.60 -8.20 -0.07
N SER A 152 -2.82 -8.19 -1.38
CA SER A 152 -1.79 -8.43 -2.39
C SER A 152 -2.18 -7.74 -3.70
N SER A 153 -1.19 -7.25 -4.43
CA SER A 153 -1.32 -6.68 -5.77
C SER A 153 -0.64 -7.53 -6.85
N LEU A 154 0.18 -8.50 -6.42
CA LEU A 154 0.87 -9.47 -7.27
C LEU A 154 0.67 -10.88 -6.69
N ASP A 155 0.88 -11.90 -7.50
CA ASP A 155 0.77 -13.29 -7.05
C ASP A 155 1.84 -13.69 -6.04
N ASN A 156 2.96 -12.98 -6.02
CA ASN A 156 4.13 -13.28 -5.19
C ASN A 156 4.30 -12.31 -4.01
N ASN A 157 3.40 -11.33 -3.77
CA ASN A 157 3.56 -10.38 -2.68
C ASN A 157 2.48 -10.50 -1.59
N LEU A 158 2.79 -9.92 -0.45
CA LEU A 158 1.84 -9.52 0.59
C LEU A 158 2.04 -8.03 0.88
N GLU A 159 0.95 -7.30 1.01
CA GLU A 159 0.92 -5.90 1.41
C GLU A 159 0.26 -5.82 2.78
N ILE A 160 0.99 -5.30 3.76
CA ILE A 160 0.59 -5.22 5.16
C ILE A 160 0.37 -3.76 5.52
N ASN A 161 -0.86 -3.47 5.94
CA ASN A 161 -1.29 -2.13 6.34
C ASN A 161 -1.87 -2.15 7.76
N GLY A 162 -1.98 -0.98 8.36
CA GLY A 162 -2.63 -0.81 9.65
C GLY A 162 -4.14 -1.05 9.61
N PRO A 163 -4.80 -1.21 10.79
CA PRO A 163 -6.25 -1.32 10.86
C PRO A 163 -6.95 -0.12 10.20
N GLY A 164 -7.98 -0.39 9.43
CA GLY A 164 -8.72 0.64 8.70
C GLY A 164 -8.05 1.15 7.42
N ALA A 165 -6.92 0.57 6.99
CA ALA A 165 -6.18 0.97 5.80
C ALA A 165 -6.47 0.04 4.60
N SER A 166 -7.73 -0.15 4.24
CA SER A 166 -8.11 -0.77 2.98
C SER A 166 -8.57 0.30 1.96
N LYS A 167 -8.49 -0.02 0.66
CA LYS A 167 -8.98 0.88 -0.39
C LYS A 167 -10.46 1.22 -0.24
N GLY A 168 -11.28 0.24 0.21
CA GLY A 168 -12.71 0.45 0.46
C GLY A 168 -12.96 1.39 1.63
N GLU A 169 -12.27 1.20 2.75
CA GLU A 169 -12.38 2.10 3.91
C GLU A 169 -11.87 3.50 3.57
N GLY A 170 -10.76 3.62 2.81
CA GLY A 170 -10.25 4.90 2.31
C GLY A 170 -11.28 5.64 1.45
N LEU A 171 -11.95 4.92 0.54
CA LEU A 171 -13.04 5.46 -0.29
C LEU A 171 -14.18 5.99 0.58
N LEU A 172 -14.67 5.20 1.53
CA LEU A 172 -15.79 5.59 2.38
C LEU A 172 -15.45 6.78 3.29
N ARG A 173 -14.21 6.82 3.83
CA ARG A 173 -13.75 7.97 4.63
C ARG A 173 -13.70 9.25 3.81
N LEU A 174 -13.13 9.20 2.59
CA LEU A 174 -13.11 10.36 1.71
C LEU A 174 -14.53 10.80 1.32
N ALA A 175 -15.39 9.86 0.93
CA ALA A 175 -16.80 10.15 0.59
C ALA A 175 -17.50 10.84 1.76
N SER A 176 -17.35 10.33 2.99
CA SER A 176 -17.92 10.94 4.20
C SER A 176 -17.42 12.36 4.44
N MET A 177 -16.12 12.63 4.27
CA MET A 177 -15.53 13.97 4.42
C MET A 177 -16.07 14.97 3.39
N LEU A 178 -16.44 14.49 2.21
CA LEU A 178 -16.99 15.30 1.12
C LEU A 178 -18.53 15.38 1.16
N GLY A 179 -19.19 14.76 2.15
CA GLY A 179 -20.65 14.72 2.22
C GLY A 179 -21.31 13.86 1.11
N ILE A 180 -20.55 12.94 0.51
CA ILE A 180 -20.99 12.02 -0.54
C ILE A 180 -21.48 10.73 0.11
N ARG A 181 -22.69 10.29 -0.24
CA ARG A 181 -23.23 9.02 0.26
C ARG A 181 -22.59 7.85 -0.47
N ARG A 182 -22.54 6.68 0.18
CA ARG A 182 -22.00 5.45 -0.42
C ARG A 182 -22.61 5.16 -1.79
N GLU A 183 -23.92 5.31 -1.92
CA GLU A 183 -24.69 5.05 -3.16
C GLU A 183 -24.29 5.98 -4.33
N GLU A 184 -23.60 7.07 -4.03
CA GLU A 184 -23.10 8.05 -5.01
C GLU A 184 -21.63 7.79 -5.39
N THR A 185 -21.05 6.69 -4.90
CA THR A 185 -19.67 6.28 -5.22
C THR A 185 -19.62 5.17 -6.26
N MET A 186 -18.61 5.22 -7.12
CA MET A 186 -18.30 4.15 -8.07
C MET A 186 -16.81 3.83 -8.00
N ALA A 187 -16.47 2.53 -8.01
CA ALA A 187 -15.08 2.06 -7.97
C ALA A 187 -14.79 1.10 -9.12
N PHE A 188 -13.60 1.21 -9.69
CA PHE A 188 -13.08 0.33 -10.73
C PHE A 188 -11.78 -0.29 -10.22
N GLY A 189 -11.59 -1.60 -10.42
CA GLY A 189 -10.39 -2.31 -10.01
C GLY A 189 -10.27 -3.68 -10.63
N ASP A 190 -9.05 -4.25 -10.59
CA ASP A 190 -8.68 -5.55 -11.17
C ASP A 190 -7.90 -6.45 -10.18
N GLY A 191 -7.36 -5.88 -9.10
CA GLY A 191 -6.49 -6.57 -8.17
C GLY A 191 -7.17 -7.03 -6.87
N ASN A 192 -6.52 -7.96 -6.16
CA ASN A 192 -7.00 -8.42 -4.85
C ASN A 192 -7.09 -7.29 -3.82
N ASN A 193 -6.23 -6.27 -3.88
CA ASN A 193 -6.27 -5.11 -3.03
C ASN A 193 -7.42 -4.14 -3.39
N ASP A 194 -8.08 -4.32 -4.55
CA ASP A 194 -9.26 -3.55 -4.97
C ASP A 194 -10.57 -4.16 -4.48
N ALA A 195 -10.57 -5.43 -4.08
CA ALA A 195 -11.77 -6.15 -3.69
C ALA A 195 -12.58 -5.41 -2.61
N SER A 196 -11.92 -4.75 -1.66
CA SER A 196 -12.60 -3.96 -0.63
C SER A 196 -13.34 -2.77 -1.22
N MET A 197 -12.72 -1.97 -2.11
CA MET A 197 -13.40 -0.79 -2.67
C MET A 197 -14.50 -1.15 -3.65
N ILE A 198 -14.35 -2.26 -4.41
CA ILE A 198 -15.39 -2.77 -5.30
C ILE A 198 -16.63 -3.20 -4.50
N ARG A 199 -16.43 -3.89 -3.38
CA ARG A 199 -17.52 -4.32 -2.48
C ARG A 199 -18.18 -3.15 -1.76
N ASP A 200 -17.38 -2.17 -1.32
CA ASP A 200 -17.80 -1.14 -0.39
C ASP A 200 -18.36 0.11 -1.10
N ALA A 201 -18.06 0.32 -2.38
CA ALA A 201 -18.67 1.36 -3.20
C ALA A 201 -20.18 1.13 -3.43
N GLY A 202 -20.89 2.17 -3.83
CA GLY A 202 -22.28 2.06 -4.28
C GLY A 202 -22.38 1.24 -5.57
N ILE A 203 -21.41 1.43 -6.49
CA ILE A 203 -21.25 0.64 -7.72
C ILE A 203 -19.79 0.18 -7.78
N GLY A 204 -19.57 -1.13 -7.74
CA GLY A 204 -18.27 -1.74 -7.94
C GLY A 204 -18.18 -2.34 -9.34
N VAL A 205 -17.10 -2.04 -10.06
CA VAL A 205 -16.81 -2.56 -11.41
C VAL A 205 -15.50 -3.31 -11.39
N VAL A 206 -15.55 -4.59 -11.75
CA VAL A 206 -14.35 -5.44 -11.92
C VAL A 206 -13.88 -5.29 -13.37
N MET A 207 -12.59 -4.98 -13.54
CA MET A 207 -11.94 -4.95 -14.84
C MET A 207 -11.41 -6.35 -15.17
N GLU A 208 -11.54 -6.78 -16.43
CA GLU A 208 -10.99 -8.05 -16.95
C GLU A 208 -9.52 -7.91 -17.34
#